data_0ff38250ab69f46d74bfba58c699d312
#
_entry.id   0ff38250ab69f46d74bfba58c699d312
#
_cell.length_a   1.000
_cell.length_b   1.000
_cell.length_c   1.000
_cell.angle_alpha   90.00
_cell.angle_beta   90.00
_cell.angle_gamma   90.00
#
_symmetry.space_group_name_H-M   'P 1'
#
loop_
_entity.id
_entity.type
_entity.pdbx_description
1 polymer ?
#
loop_
_entity_poly.entity_id
_entity_poly.type
_entity_poly.pdbx_seq_one_letter_code
_entity_poly.pdbx_strand_id
1 'polypeptide(L)'
;MMMTTLRIAFGQRSVKGRKAVNQDFSGIQIPSEPLLGSKGAVAALADGISSSDVSHIASETAVCGFLEDYYATPESWSVKTAAQRVLNATNSWLYAQTRNGPNRYVLDQGYVCTFSAIVIKSATVHLFHVGDTRIYYLAGDRLEQLTEDHRLWASAEQSYLSRALGMGEHLEIDYQSYPLEVGDTFVLMTDGVYEFAP
;
A
#
# COMPACT_ATOMS: atom_id res chain seq x y z
N MET A 1 9.77 -24.09 -25.69
CA MET A 1 8.78 -23.37 -24.90
C MET A 1 9.35 -21.99 -24.67
N MET A 2 8.84 -20.97 -25.34
CA MET A 2 9.32 -19.59 -25.12
C MET A 2 8.94 -19.20 -23.69
N MET A 3 9.92 -18.90 -22.85
CA MET A 3 9.64 -18.25 -21.57
C MET A 3 9.09 -16.87 -21.87
N THR A 4 7.83 -16.65 -21.55
CA THR A 4 7.21 -15.33 -21.67
C THR A 4 7.77 -14.48 -20.52
N THR A 5 8.71 -13.60 -20.84
CA THR A 5 9.28 -12.69 -19.86
C THR A 5 8.23 -11.64 -19.48
N LEU A 6 7.97 -11.46 -18.20
CA LEU A 6 7.08 -10.43 -17.69
C LEU A 6 7.61 -9.04 -18.12
N ARG A 7 6.77 -8.26 -18.79
CA ARG A 7 7.06 -6.87 -19.17
C ARG A 7 6.06 -5.96 -18.49
N ILE A 8 6.55 -4.99 -17.75
CA ILE A 8 5.74 -4.04 -16.99
C ILE A 8 6.13 -2.63 -17.41
N ALA A 9 5.13 -1.84 -17.78
CA ALA A 9 5.25 -0.39 -17.90
C ALA A 9 4.62 0.25 -16.65
N PHE A 10 5.18 1.36 -16.18
CA PHE A 10 4.65 2.05 -15.01
C PHE A 10 4.78 3.56 -15.13
N GLY A 11 3.98 4.27 -14.36
CA GLY A 11 4.08 5.69 -14.12
C GLY A 11 3.62 6.01 -12.71
N GLN A 12 4.20 7.03 -12.10
CA GLN A 12 3.77 7.52 -10.79
C GLN A 12 3.77 9.04 -10.74
N ARG A 13 2.87 9.58 -9.95
CA ARG A 13 2.77 11.01 -9.66
C ARG A 13 2.36 11.20 -8.21
N SER A 14 3.09 12.04 -7.47
CA SER A 14 2.70 12.49 -6.14
C SER A 14 2.92 13.98 -6.04
N VAL A 15 1.94 14.70 -5.52
CA VAL A 15 2.00 16.15 -5.29
C VAL A 15 1.22 16.49 -4.02
N LYS A 16 1.76 17.36 -3.20
CA LYS A 16 1.13 17.76 -1.93
C LYS A 16 -0.18 18.57 -2.09
N GLY A 17 -0.52 18.98 -3.31
CA GLY A 17 -1.66 19.85 -3.54
C GLY A 17 -1.56 21.15 -2.74
N ARG A 18 -2.63 21.47 -2.00
CA ARG A 18 -2.71 22.65 -1.13
C ARG A 18 -2.18 22.44 0.28
N LYS A 19 -1.84 21.18 0.65
CA LYS A 19 -1.30 20.86 1.98
C LYS A 19 0.11 21.45 2.16
N ALA A 20 0.51 21.73 3.40
CA ALA A 20 1.87 22.21 3.72
C ALA A 20 2.93 21.13 3.45
N VAL A 21 2.62 19.88 3.80
CA VAL A 21 3.46 18.71 3.65
C VAL A 21 2.74 17.67 2.79
N ASN A 22 3.47 16.95 1.96
CA ASN A 22 2.96 15.75 1.32
C ASN A 22 3.05 14.59 2.31
N GLN A 23 1.91 14.01 2.66
CA GLN A 23 1.82 12.88 3.59
C GLN A 23 1.68 11.54 2.84
N ASP A 24 1.51 11.61 1.52
CA ASP A 24 1.50 10.42 0.65
C ASP A 24 2.92 10.00 0.29
N PHE A 25 3.13 8.71 0.16
CA PHE A 25 4.34 8.14 -0.41
C PHE A 25 4.02 6.98 -1.34
N SER A 26 4.77 6.85 -2.42
CA SER A 26 4.61 5.75 -3.38
C SER A 26 5.97 5.28 -3.88
N GLY A 27 6.04 4.00 -4.20
CA GLY A 27 7.25 3.42 -4.76
C GLY A 27 6.96 2.21 -5.63
N ILE A 28 7.83 1.99 -6.61
CA ILE A 28 7.75 0.88 -7.56
C ILE A 28 9.13 0.25 -7.67
N GLN A 29 9.18 -1.07 -7.63
CA GLN A 29 10.41 -1.82 -7.85
C GLN A 29 10.17 -2.96 -8.84
N ILE A 30 10.91 -2.93 -9.94
CA ILE A 30 10.95 -3.96 -10.97
C ILE A 30 12.39 -4.48 -11.01
N PRO A 31 12.71 -5.56 -10.30
CA PRO A 31 14.07 -6.08 -10.26
C PRO A 31 14.42 -6.78 -11.59
N SER A 32 15.71 -6.98 -11.82
CA SER A 32 16.19 -7.85 -12.90
C SER A 32 16.05 -9.32 -12.52
N GLU A 33 16.15 -10.21 -13.52
CA GLU A 33 16.28 -11.65 -13.26
C GLU A 33 17.57 -11.98 -12.46
N PRO A 34 17.55 -12.98 -11.58
CA PRO A 34 16.46 -13.94 -11.34
C PRO A 34 15.39 -13.46 -10.35
N LEU A 35 15.56 -12.28 -9.74
CA LEU A 35 14.69 -11.79 -8.68
C LEU A 35 13.28 -11.45 -9.19
N LEU A 36 13.16 -10.96 -10.43
CA LEU A 36 11.86 -10.74 -11.06
C LEU A 36 11.05 -12.05 -11.17
N GLY A 37 11.68 -13.13 -11.56
CA GLY A 37 11.03 -14.46 -11.65
C GLY A 37 10.66 -15.01 -10.27
N SER A 38 11.53 -14.86 -9.25
CA SER A 38 11.33 -15.46 -7.93
C SER A 38 10.44 -14.63 -7.01
N LYS A 39 10.46 -13.30 -7.11
CA LYS A 39 9.74 -12.37 -6.24
C LYS A 39 8.68 -11.53 -6.96
N GLY A 40 8.83 -11.31 -8.27
CA GLY A 40 7.94 -10.44 -9.04
C GLY A 40 8.31 -8.96 -8.94
N ALA A 41 7.45 -8.12 -9.50
CA ALA A 41 7.52 -6.67 -9.40
C ALA A 41 6.50 -6.14 -8.38
N VAL A 42 6.83 -5.05 -7.70
CA VAL A 42 6.03 -4.46 -6.63
C VAL A 42 5.74 -3.00 -6.92
N ALA A 43 4.50 -2.59 -6.70
CA ALA A 43 4.12 -1.19 -6.56
C ALA A 43 3.38 -1.02 -5.23
N ALA A 44 3.70 0.04 -4.48
CA ALA A 44 3.10 0.34 -3.19
C ALA A 44 2.79 1.82 -3.04
N LEU A 45 1.73 2.12 -2.30
CA LEU A 45 1.22 3.45 -2.01
C LEU A 45 0.76 3.50 -0.55
N ALA A 46 1.05 4.58 0.14
CA ALA A 46 0.60 4.87 1.50
C ALA A 46 0.20 6.34 1.62
N ASP A 47 -0.84 6.61 2.41
CA ASP A 47 -1.33 7.94 2.76
C ASP A 47 -1.24 8.11 4.28
N GLY A 48 -0.49 9.11 4.72
CA GLY A 48 -0.35 9.45 6.13
C GLY A 48 -1.53 10.26 6.64
N ILE A 49 -2.11 9.86 7.79
CA ILE A 49 -3.27 10.54 8.35
C ILE A 49 -3.02 12.04 8.56
N SER A 50 -3.97 12.88 8.16
CA SER A 50 -3.82 14.33 8.12
C SER A 50 -3.76 15.00 9.51
N SER A 51 -4.22 14.32 10.57
CA SER A 51 -4.16 14.78 11.96
C SER A 51 -2.77 14.70 12.59
N SER A 52 -1.81 14.01 11.94
CA SER A 52 -0.48 13.76 12.49
C SER A 52 0.62 14.49 11.73
N ASP A 53 1.51 15.16 12.43
CA ASP A 53 2.69 15.80 11.86
C ASP A 53 3.81 14.82 11.46
N VAL A 54 3.73 13.58 11.93
CA VAL A 54 4.73 12.51 11.66
C VAL A 54 4.23 11.43 10.72
N SER A 55 3.00 11.53 10.22
CA SER A 55 2.40 10.52 9.34
C SER A 55 3.10 10.41 7.98
N HIS A 56 3.73 11.48 7.49
CA HIS A 56 4.57 11.43 6.29
C HIS A 56 5.78 10.50 6.45
N ILE A 57 6.33 10.40 7.66
CA ILE A 57 7.39 9.44 7.99
C ILE A 57 6.82 8.02 8.01
N ALA A 58 5.58 7.86 8.48
CA ALA A 58 4.92 6.57 8.50
C ALA A 58 4.69 6.04 7.08
N SER A 59 4.15 6.86 6.16
CA SER A 59 3.91 6.48 4.77
C SER A 59 5.20 6.17 4.02
N GLU A 60 6.25 6.98 4.19
CA GLU A 60 7.56 6.73 3.61
C GLU A 60 8.18 5.41 4.14
N THR A 61 8.17 5.23 5.47
CA THR A 61 8.69 4.01 6.09
C THR A 61 7.93 2.77 5.64
N ALA A 62 6.60 2.85 5.55
CA ALA A 62 5.77 1.73 5.13
C ALA A 62 6.09 1.28 3.69
N VAL A 63 6.20 2.22 2.76
CA VAL A 63 6.48 1.90 1.35
C VAL A 63 7.93 1.49 1.16
N CYS A 64 8.91 2.26 1.65
CA CYS A 64 10.33 1.92 1.49
C CYS A 64 10.66 0.60 2.18
N GLY A 65 10.21 0.40 3.43
CA GLY A 65 10.41 -0.83 4.16
C GLY A 65 9.76 -2.03 3.46
N PHE A 66 8.56 -1.87 2.91
CA PHE A 66 7.93 -2.94 2.15
C PHE A 66 8.73 -3.31 0.91
N LEU A 67 9.19 -2.33 0.13
CA LEU A 67 9.98 -2.57 -1.08
C LEU A 67 11.32 -3.25 -0.77
N GLU A 68 12.01 -2.85 0.30
CA GLU A 68 13.30 -3.42 0.69
C GLU A 68 13.14 -4.80 1.31
N ASP A 69 12.32 -4.92 2.36
CA ASP A 69 12.20 -6.13 3.17
C ASP A 69 11.48 -7.26 2.44
N TYR A 70 10.50 -6.96 1.57
CA TYR A 70 9.83 -7.98 0.78
C TYR A 70 10.82 -8.80 -0.06
N TYR A 71 11.75 -8.15 -0.73
CA TYR A 71 12.77 -8.84 -1.53
C TYR A 71 13.81 -9.56 -0.69
N ALA A 72 14.03 -9.14 0.56
CA ALA A 72 14.91 -9.80 1.51
C ALA A 72 14.31 -11.06 2.15
N THR A 73 12.99 -11.28 2.01
CA THR A 73 12.36 -12.51 2.55
C THR A 73 12.82 -13.77 1.81
N PRO A 74 12.77 -14.95 2.46
CA PRO A 74 13.13 -16.22 1.82
C PRO A 74 12.34 -16.47 0.53
N GLU A 75 13.00 -16.94 -0.52
CA GLU A 75 12.34 -17.27 -1.81
C GLU A 75 11.31 -18.41 -1.68
N SER A 76 11.48 -19.27 -0.67
CA SER A 76 10.53 -20.36 -0.38
C SER A 76 9.18 -19.87 0.18
N TRP A 77 9.10 -18.61 0.59
CA TRP A 77 7.83 -18.06 1.07
C TRP A 77 6.92 -17.69 -0.10
N SER A 78 5.61 -17.92 0.09
CA SER A 78 4.61 -17.40 -0.84
C SER A 78 4.61 -15.86 -0.81
N VAL A 79 4.16 -15.22 -1.89
CA VAL A 79 3.96 -13.77 -1.95
C VAL A 79 3.14 -13.28 -0.76
N LYS A 80 2.03 -13.99 -0.46
CA LYS A 80 1.16 -13.67 0.68
C LYS A 80 1.92 -13.69 2.01
N THR A 81 2.66 -14.77 2.26
CA THR A 81 3.39 -14.93 3.52
C THR A 81 4.48 -13.87 3.67
N ALA A 82 5.26 -13.62 2.61
CA ALA A 82 6.32 -12.63 2.61
C ALA A 82 5.77 -11.22 2.90
N ALA A 83 4.77 -10.79 2.15
CA ALA A 83 4.16 -9.47 2.30
C ALA A 83 3.50 -9.28 3.68
N GLN A 84 2.74 -10.27 4.16
CA GLN A 84 2.11 -10.18 5.49
C GLN A 84 3.13 -10.09 6.62
N ARG A 85 4.26 -10.82 6.54
CA ARG A 85 5.31 -10.75 7.54
C ARG A 85 5.98 -9.38 7.58
N VAL A 86 6.28 -8.82 6.41
CA VAL A 86 6.86 -7.48 6.31
C VAL A 86 5.90 -6.43 6.85
N LEU A 87 4.64 -6.43 6.42
CA LEU A 87 3.64 -5.46 6.87
C LEU A 87 3.37 -5.53 8.38
N ASN A 88 3.34 -6.74 8.96
CA ASN A 88 3.19 -6.88 10.40
C ASN A 88 4.41 -6.35 11.17
N ALA A 89 5.63 -6.54 10.66
CA ALA A 89 6.84 -5.99 11.26
C ALA A 89 6.84 -4.45 11.18
N THR A 90 6.48 -3.89 10.03
CA THR A 90 6.32 -2.44 9.83
C THR A 90 5.27 -1.86 10.76
N ASN A 91 4.10 -2.50 10.87
CA ASN A 91 3.05 -2.09 11.80
C ASN A 91 3.53 -2.05 13.24
N SER A 92 4.22 -3.10 13.68
CA SER A 92 4.75 -3.18 15.05
C SER A 92 5.77 -2.05 15.32
N TRP A 93 6.60 -1.73 14.34
CA TRP A 93 7.56 -0.65 14.46
C TRP A 93 6.86 0.72 14.55
N LEU A 94 5.93 1.03 13.64
CA LEU A 94 5.17 2.29 13.63
C LEU A 94 4.37 2.48 14.93
N TYR A 95 3.69 1.43 15.38
CA TYR A 95 2.95 1.45 16.65
C TYR A 95 3.89 1.70 17.84
N ALA A 96 5.04 1.05 17.89
CA ALA A 96 6.03 1.28 18.93
C ALA A 96 6.60 2.72 18.91
N GLN A 97 6.83 3.31 17.72
CA GLN A 97 7.25 4.71 17.62
C GLN A 97 6.20 5.66 18.25
N THR A 98 4.92 5.44 17.95
CA THR A 98 3.84 6.23 18.54
C THR A 98 3.82 6.05 20.07
N ARG A 99 3.87 4.81 20.57
CA ARG A 99 3.78 4.46 21.99
C ARG A 99 4.98 4.97 22.82
N ASN A 100 6.14 5.08 22.21
CA ASN A 100 7.37 5.57 22.84
C ASN A 100 7.58 7.08 22.64
N GLY A 101 6.77 7.71 21.78
CA GLY A 101 6.86 9.13 21.44
C GLY A 101 6.03 10.06 22.33
N PRO A 102 6.05 11.35 22.03
CA PRO A 102 5.27 12.36 22.78
C PRO A 102 3.76 12.13 22.61
N ASN A 103 3.32 11.57 21.50
CA ASN A 103 1.90 11.34 21.16
C ASN A 103 1.38 9.98 21.63
N ARG A 104 2.03 9.33 22.60
CA ARG A 104 1.70 7.97 23.08
C ARG A 104 0.26 7.75 23.56
N TYR A 105 -0.45 8.83 23.88
CA TYR A 105 -1.84 8.79 24.33
C TYR A 105 -2.85 9.28 23.28
N VAL A 106 -2.37 9.77 22.13
CA VAL A 106 -3.18 10.37 21.06
C VAL A 106 -2.78 9.69 19.76
N LEU A 107 -3.35 8.50 19.51
CA LEU A 107 -2.94 7.62 18.41
C LEU A 107 -3.12 8.26 17.02
N ASP A 108 -4.13 9.11 16.86
CA ASP A 108 -4.39 9.88 15.64
C ASP A 108 -3.39 11.04 15.38
N GLN A 109 -2.41 11.21 16.24
CA GLN A 109 -1.25 12.09 16.06
C GLN A 109 0.06 11.30 15.97
N GLY A 110 -0.01 9.99 15.85
CA GLY A 110 1.13 9.08 15.80
C GLY A 110 1.60 8.75 14.38
N TYR A 111 2.48 7.76 14.31
CA TYR A 111 3.00 7.18 13.06
C TYR A 111 1.95 6.25 12.45
N VAL A 112 0.96 6.82 11.79
CA VAL A 112 -0.18 6.08 11.23
C VAL A 112 -0.33 6.44 9.76
N CYS A 113 -0.50 5.41 8.91
CA CYS A 113 -0.78 5.58 7.49
C CYS A 113 -1.64 4.43 6.94
N THR A 114 -2.32 4.68 5.84
CA THR A 114 -2.91 3.63 5.01
C THR A 114 -1.83 2.89 4.25
N PHE A 115 -2.17 1.78 3.61
CA PHE A 115 -1.22 1.07 2.74
C PHE A 115 -1.96 0.23 1.71
N SER A 116 -1.58 0.37 0.45
CA SER A 116 -1.99 -0.51 -0.65
C SER A 116 -0.78 -0.92 -1.47
N ALA A 117 -0.69 -2.20 -1.81
CA ALA A 117 0.36 -2.70 -2.68
C ALA A 117 -0.15 -3.77 -3.64
N ILE A 118 0.46 -3.82 -4.82
CA ILE A 118 0.34 -4.94 -5.75
C ILE A 118 1.71 -5.60 -5.92
N VAL A 119 1.69 -6.93 -5.98
CA VAL A 119 2.84 -7.73 -6.36
C VAL A 119 2.46 -8.52 -7.60
N ILE A 120 3.15 -8.28 -8.72
CA ILE A 120 2.96 -8.99 -9.97
C ILE A 120 4.05 -10.06 -10.08
N LYS A 121 3.63 -11.32 -9.98
CA LYS A 121 4.54 -12.47 -10.08
C LYS A 121 3.99 -13.50 -11.04
N SER A 122 4.78 -13.86 -12.06
CA SER A 122 4.37 -14.79 -13.11
C SER A 122 3.07 -14.33 -13.79
N ALA A 123 2.00 -15.11 -13.74
CA ALA A 123 0.69 -14.78 -14.30
C ALA A 123 -0.34 -14.44 -13.20
N THR A 124 0.09 -13.80 -12.11
CA THR A 124 -0.78 -13.47 -10.98
C THR A 124 -0.44 -12.09 -10.43
N VAL A 125 -1.46 -11.28 -10.20
CA VAL A 125 -1.37 -10.08 -9.38
C VAL A 125 -1.90 -10.39 -7.98
N HIS A 126 -1.15 -9.98 -6.96
CA HIS A 126 -1.50 -10.09 -5.55
C HIS A 126 -1.71 -8.70 -4.98
N LEU A 127 -2.83 -8.47 -4.32
CA LEU A 127 -3.22 -7.21 -3.71
C LEU A 127 -3.13 -7.33 -2.20
N PHE A 128 -2.58 -6.30 -1.58
CA PHE A 128 -2.53 -6.11 -0.12
C PHE A 128 -3.08 -4.74 0.21
N HIS A 129 -3.99 -4.66 1.16
CA HIS A 129 -4.69 -3.41 1.45
C HIS A 129 -5.00 -3.24 2.93
N VAL A 130 -4.76 -2.02 3.43
CA VAL A 130 -5.14 -1.52 4.76
C VAL A 130 -5.44 -0.02 4.68
N GLY A 131 -6.65 0.39 5.04
CA GLY A 131 -7.05 1.79 5.06
C GLY A 131 -8.05 2.13 3.98
N ASP A 132 -7.93 3.30 3.36
CA ASP A 132 -8.83 3.83 2.35
C ASP A 132 -8.12 4.31 1.08
N THR A 133 -6.82 4.03 0.91
CA THR A 133 -6.21 4.07 -0.41
C THR A 133 -6.83 2.97 -1.27
N ARG A 134 -6.99 3.22 -2.57
CA ARG A 134 -7.73 2.29 -3.43
C ARG A 134 -6.86 1.71 -4.53
N ILE A 135 -7.12 0.45 -4.87
CA ILE A 135 -6.59 -0.25 -6.04
C ILE A 135 -7.72 -0.46 -7.02
N TYR A 136 -7.52 -0.02 -8.24
CA TYR A 136 -8.45 -0.19 -9.33
C TYR A 136 -7.87 -1.07 -10.43
N TYR A 137 -8.73 -1.81 -11.11
CA TYR A 137 -8.44 -2.46 -12.38
C TYR A 137 -9.08 -1.64 -13.51
N LEU A 138 -8.34 -1.40 -14.58
CA LEU A 138 -8.85 -0.71 -15.76
C LEU A 138 -9.46 -1.74 -16.72
N ALA A 139 -10.78 -1.88 -16.68
CA ALA A 139 -11.56 -2.72 -17.56
C ALA A 139 -12.05 -1.94 -18.78
N GLY A 140 -11.27 -1.95 -19.87
CA GLY A 140 -11.53 -1.11 -21.04
C GLY A 140 -11.37 0.39 -20.70
N ASP A 141 -12.50 1.12 -20.65
CA ASP A 141 -12.56 2.55 -20.29
C ASP A 141 -13.12 2.80 -18.87
N ARG A 142 -13.29 1.76 -18.07
CA ARG A 142 -13.85 1.85 -16.71
C ARG A 142 -12.84 1.44 -15.67
N LEU A 143 -12.81 2.16 -14.56
CA LEU A 143 -12.08 1.78 -13.36
C LEU A 143 -13.00 0.96 -12.45
N GLU A 144 -12.61 -0.30 -12.20
CA GLU A 144 -13.25 -1.19 -11.25
C GLU A 144 -12.45 -1.21 -9.97
N GLN A 145 -13.06 -0.79 -8.85
CA GLN A 145 -12.41 -0.79 -7.54
C GLN A 145 -12.30 -2.22 -7.02
N LEU A 146 -11.08 -2.64 -6.69
CA LEU A 146 -10.77 -3.97 -6.19
C LEU A 146 -10.65 -4.03 -4.65
N THR A 147 -10.48 -2.89 -4.00
CA THR A 147 -10.34 -2.78 -2.53
C THR A 147 -11.62 -2.23 -1.92
N GLU A 148 -11.84 -2.52 -0.64
CA GLU A 148 -12.91 -1.95 0.16
C GLU A 148 -12.30 -0.98 1.21
N ASP A 149 -12.84 0.24 1.29
CA ASP A 149 -12.33 1.25 2.20
C ASP A 149 -12.58 0.84 3.66
N HIS A 150 -11.54 0.86 4.48
CA HIS A 150 -11.65 0.61 5.92
C HIS A 150 -12.06 1.91 6.65
N ARG A 151 -13.29 2.34 6.43
CA ARG A 151 -13.89 3.54 7.07
C ARG A 151 -15.12 3.19 7.89
N LEU A 152 -15.26 3.82 9.04
CA LEU A 152 -16.49 3.82 9.86
C LEU A 152 -17.15 5.20 9.72
N TRP A 153 -18.41 5.20 9.32
CA TRP A 153 -19.20 6.41 9.17
C TRP A 153 -19.91 6.73 10.48
N ALA A 154 -19.57 7.87 11.11
CA ALA A 154 -20.27 8.39 12.27
C ALA A 154 -21.50 9.23 11.87
N SER A 155 -21.48 9.84 10.68
CA SER A 155 -22.59 10.58 10.05
C SER A 155 -22.42 10.54 8.53
N ALA A 156 -23.34 11.18 7.79
CA ALA A 156 -23.24 11.29 6.33
C ALA A 156 -21.99 12.08 5.86
N GLU A 157 -21.43 12.92 6.73
CA GLU A 157 -20.32 13.83 6.39
C GLU A 157 -19.03 13.51 7.17
N GLN A 158 -19.06 12.55 8.11
CA GLN A 158 -17.92 12.27 8.98
C GLN A 158 -17.61 10.79 9.03
N SER A 159 -16.42 10.41 8.59
CA SER A 159 -15.89 9.06 8.67
C SER A 159 -14.51 9.04 9.31
N TYR A 160 -14.16 7.90 9.86
CA TYR A 160 -12.85 7.64 10.48
C TYR A 160 -12.29 6.34 9.92
N LEU A 161 -10.97 6.27 9.79
CA LEU A 161 -10.30 5.02 9.46
C LEU A 161 -10.56 3.97 10.56
N SER A 162 -10.98 2.79 10.17
CA SER A 162 -11.16 1.64 11.06
C SER A 162 -9.91 0.76 11.14
N ARG A 163 -9.05 0.82 10.10
CA ARG A 163 -7.79 0.09 10.02
C ARG A 163 -6.74 0.96 9.32
N ALA A 164 -5.52 0.99 9.89
CA ALA A 164 -4.34 1.60 9.30
C ALA A 164 -3.08 0.98 9.91
N LEU A 165 -1.96 1.08 9.22
CA LEU A 165 -0.64 0.74 9.78
C LEU A 165 -0.30 1.68 10.93
N GLY A 166 0.23 1.14 12.02
CA GLY A 166 0.60 1.90 13.20
C GLY A 166 -0.56 2.29 14.14
N MET A 167 -1.80 2.01 13.75
CA MET A 167 -2.98 2.33 14.55
C MET A 167 -3.14 1.41 15.77
N GLY A 168 -2.73 0.17 15.68
CA GLY A 168 -2.89 -0.83 16.72
C GLY A 168 -1.78 -1.86 16.73
N GLU A 169 -1.74 -2.67 17.80
CA GLU A 169 -0.77 -3.76 17.94
C GLU A 169 -1.02 -4.88 16.91
N HIS A 170 -2.28 -5.16 16.62
CA HIS A 170 -2.69 -6.15 15.64
C HIS A 170 -3.11 -5.50 14.33
N LEU A 171 -2.65 -6.06 13.23
CA LEU A 171 -2.95 -5.60 11.88
C LEU A 171 -3.74 -6.66 11.12
N GLU A 172 -4.91 -6.29 10.63
CA GLU A 172 -5.66 -7.06 9.65
C GLU A 172 -5.39 -6.51 8.26
N ILE A 173 -4.86 -7.37 7.37
CA ILE A 173 -4.50 -7.02 6.00
C ILE A 173 -5.45 -7.74 5.06
N ASP A 174 -6.17 -7.00 4.24
CA ASP A 174 -6.93 -7.58 3.15
C ASP A 174 -5.99 -8.08 2.07
N TYR A 175 -6.24 -9.31 1.64
CA TYR A 175 -5.46 -9.97 0.61
C TYR A 175 -6.37 -10.58 -0.44
N GLN A 176 -6.09 -10.25 -1.70
CA GLN A 176 -6.74 -10.84 -2.87
C GLN A 176 -5.70 -11.20 -3.92
N SER A 177 -6.04 -12.10 -4.83
CA SER A 177 -5.18 -12.41 -5.97
C SER A 177 -6.03 -12.74 -7.20
N TYR A 178 -5.56 -12.29 -8.36
CA TYR A 178 -6.24 -12.46 -9.62
C TYR A 178 -5.27 -12.99 -10.68
N PRO A 179 -5.74 -13.79 -11.65
CA PRO A 179 -4.96 -14.09 -12.84
C PRO A 179 -4.64 -12.81 -13.58
N LEU A 180 -3.46 -12.76 -14.20
CA LEU A 180 -2.96 -11.61 -14.94
C LEU A 180 -2.93 -11.95 -16.44
N GLU A 181 -3.46 -11.06 -17.26
CA GLU A 181 -3.41 -11.12 -18.70
C GLU A 181 -2.56 -9.99 -19.30
N VAL A 182 -2.15 -10.17 -20.56
CA VAL A 182 -1.39 -9.13 -21.26
C VAL A 182 -2.30 -7.93 -21.55
N GLY A 183 -1.88 -6.76 -21.13
CA GLY A 183 -2.65 -5.52 -21.27
C GLY A 183 -3.38 -5.08 -20.00
N ASP A 184 -3.42 -5.94 -18.97
CA ASP A 184 -4.00 -5.55 -17.68
C ASP A 184 -3.31 -4.33 -17.10
N THR A 185 -4.13 -3.42 -16.60
CA THR A 185 -3.67 -2.16 -16.00
C THR A 185 -4.28 -1.99 -14.62
N PHE A 186 -3.45 -1.70 -13.64
CA PHE A 186 -3.86 -1.42 -12.27
C PHE A 186 -3.48 0.02 -11.90
N VAL A 187 -4.35 0.68 -11.14
CA VAL A 187 -4.14 2.05 -10.68
C VAL A 187 -4.30 2.09 -9.17
N LEU A 188 -3.31 2.62 -8.47
CA LEU A 188 -3.36 2.86 -7.03
C LEU A 188 -3.57 4.37 -6.80
N MET A 189 -4.51 4.73 -5.94
CA MET A 189 -4.86 6.14 -5.66
C MET A 189 -5.04 6.39 -4.17
N THR A 190 -4.63 7.57 -3.70
CA THR A 190 -5.02 8.14 -2.41
C THR A 190 -6.34 8.91 -2.55
N ASP A 191 -6.99 9.25 -1.44
CA ASP A 191 -8.25 10.01 -1.39
C ASP A 191 -8.12 11.37 -2.07
N GLY A 192 -6.96 12.02 -1.97
CA GLY A 192 -6.67 13.27 -2.67
C GLY A 192 -6.77 13.18 -4.20
N VAL A 193 -6.87 11.98 -4.78
CA VAL A 193 -7.13 11.77 -6.21
C VAL A 193 -8.57 11.40 -6.45
N TYR A 194 -9.07 10.31 -5.86
CA TYR A 194 -10.39 9.79 -6.20
C TYR A 194 -11.57 10.61 -5.66
N GLU A 195 -11.37 11.40 -4.61
CA GLU A 195 -12.41 12.32 -4.12
C GLU A 195 -12.59 13.55 -5.01
N PHE A 196 -11.58 13.92 -5.82
CA PHE A 196 -11.58 15.12 -6.64
C PHE A 196 -11.48 14.84 -8.15
N ALA A 197 -11.20 13.60 -8.55
CA ALA A 197 -11.25 13.20 -9.95
C ALA A 197 -12.71 12.97 -10.36
N PRO A 198 -13.17 13.53 -11.50
CA PRO A 198 -14.53 13.32 -12.00
C PRO A 198 -14.76 11.89 -12.46
#